data_be9cef62d451862148aeefad4a642559
#
_entry.id   be9cef62d451862148aeefad4a642559
#
_cell.length_a   1.000
_cell.length_b   1.000
_cell.length_c   1.000
_cell.angle_alpha   90.00
_cell.angle_beta   90.00
_cell.angle_gamma   90.00
#
_symmetry.space_group_name_H-M   'P 1'
#
loop_
_entity.id
_entity.type
_entity.pdbx_description
1 polymer ?
#
loop_
_entity_poly.entity_id
_entity_poly.type
_entity_poly.pdbx_seq_one_letter_code
_entity_poly.pdbx_strand_id
1 'polypeptide(L)'
;MKRATKWIIDTDIGDDIDDAFSIQFAVKGGLDILGVTTVFRSAYLRAELASYLLELCGRGDIPVFAGEDLPVDGCVDRIQKAQNWLPEQKFLALKGDEQWLPHDLPQMHGAAVARGRAVDFIISCAEQYGDELGILSIGPMTNLARCLAAAPAAMLGIGEIVFLG
;
A
#
# COMPACT_ATOMS: atom_id res chain seq x y z
N MET A 1 -1.19 20.37 17.42
CA MET A 1 -1.59 19.50 16.31
C MET A 1 -2.51 18.43 16.88
N LYS A 2 -3.69 18.26 16.31
CA LYS A 2 -4.53 17.08 16.62
C LYS A 2 -3.79 15.85 16.08
N ARG A 3 -3.85 14.76 16.81
CA ARG A 3 -3.29 13.48 16.38
C ARG A 3 -4.27 12.83 15.42
N ALA A 4 -3.80 12.26 14.34
CA ALA A 4 -4.64 11.48 13.42
C ALA A 4 -5.34 10.34 14.17
N THR A 5 -6.62 10.15 13.87
CA THR A 5 -7.46 9.11 14.49
C THR A 5 -7.90 8.05 13.50
N LYS A 6 -7.80 8.34 12.19
CA LYS A 6 -8.20 7.48 11.09
C LYS A 6 -7.01 7.22 10.18
N TRP A 7 -6.82 5.99 9.74
CA TRP A 7 -5.59 5.59 9.09
C TRP A 7 -5.82 4.91 7.74
N ILE A 8 -4.97 5.22 6.79
CA ILE A 8 -4.75 4.42 5.58
C ILE A 8 -3.35 3.82 5.69
N ILE A 9 -3.21 2.56 5.30
CA ILE A 9 -1.90 1.91 5.17
C ILE A 9 -1.60 1.75 3.69
N ASP A 10 -0.51 2.38 3.21
CA ASP A 10 -0.02 2.26 1.83
C ASP A 10 1.24 1.39 1.84
N THR A 11 1.23 0.25 1.13
CA THR A 11 2.15 -0.88 1.33
C THR A 11 2.56 -1.52 0.01
N ASP A 12 3.77 -2.06 -0.06
CA ASP A 12 4.20 -2.98 -1.14
C ASP A 12 4.39 -4.41 -0.62
N ILE A 13 3.50 -4.82 0.28
CA ILE A 13 3.49 -6.16 0.89
C ILE A 13 3.78 -7.28 -0.12
N GLY A 14 4.64 -8.20 0.28
CA GLY A 14 4.94 -9.43 -0.47
C GLY A 14 6.40 -9.62 -0.86
N ASP A 15 7.26 -8.60 -0.76
CA ASP A 15 8.70 -8.72 -1.02
C ASP A 15 9.44 -9.22 0.24
N ASP A 16 9.06 -8.77 1.40
CA ASP A 16 9.54 -9.22 2.70
C ASP A 16 8.41 -9.27 3.74
N ILE A 17 8.72 -9.50 4.99
CA ILE A 17 7.72 -9.80 6.01
C ILE A 17 7.28 -8.60 6.85
N ASP A 18 7.99 -7.49 6.77
CA ASP A 18 7.80 -6.33 7.65
C ASP A 18 6.47 -5.62 7.40
N ASP A 19 6.02 -5.50 6.14
CA ASP A 19 4.70 -5.00 5.79
C ASP A 19 3.58 -5.83 6.43
N ALA A 20 3.70 -7.16 6.37
CA ALA A 20 2.71 -8.06 6.95
C ALA A 20 2.64 -7.87 8.48
N PHE A 21 3.78 -7.73 9.15
CA PHE A 21 3.83 -7.43 10.57
C PHE A 21 3.27 -6.04 10.88
N SER A 22 3.59 -5.03 10.07
CA SER A 22 3.10 -3.66 10.26
C SER A 22 1.58 -3.60 10.18
N ILE A 23 0.97 -4.24 9.18
CA ILE A 23 -0.49 -4.36 9.04
C ILE A 23 -1.08 -5.08 10.26
N GLN A 24 -0.49 -6.23 10.65
CA GLN A 24 -0.96 -6.98 11.80
C GLN A 24 -0.86 -6.17 13.10
N PHE A 25 0.23 -5.42 13.31
CA PHE A 25 0.40 -4.54 14.46
C PHE A 25 -0.64 -3.44 14.49
N ALA A 26 -0.91 -2.79 13.34
CA ALA A 26 -1.93 -1.76 13.24
C ALA A 26 -3.31 -2.29 13.61
N VAL A 27 -3.69 -3.46 13.08
CA VAL A 27 -4.95 -4.14 13.39
C VAL A 27 -5.04 -4.51 14.88
N LYS A 28 -4.01 -5.17 15.42
CA LYS A 28 -3.99 -5.60 16.83
C LYS A 28 -3.86 -4.43 17.79
N GLY A 29 -3.22 -3.34 17.38
CA GLY A 29 -3.11 -2.09 18.12
C GLY A 29 -4.41 -1.29 18.15
N GLY A 30 -5.44 -1.71 17.42
CA GLY A 30 -6.75 -1.08 17.41
C GLY A 30 -6.79 0.25 16.65
N LEU A 31 -5.90 0.43 15.65
CA LEU A 31 -6.00 1.58 14.75
C LEU A 31 -7.33 1.54 13.99
N ASP A 32 -7.96 2.71 13.83
CA ASP A 32 -9.14 2.88 12.98
C ASP A 32 -8.68 2.95 11.51
N ILE A 33 -8.54 1.76 10.90
CA ILE A 33 -8.04 1.62 9.53
C ILE A 33 -9.20 1.75 8.56
N LEU A 34 -9.20 2.82 7.76
CA LEU A 34 -10.19 3.09 6.72
C LEU A 34 -10.02 2.19 5.51
N GLY A 35 -8.79 1.79 5.21
CA GLY A 35 -8.46 0.91 4.11
C GLY A 35 -6.97 0.70 3.97
N VAL A 36 -6.61 -0.29 3.15
CA VAL A 36 -5.23 -0.57 2.75
C VAL A 36 -5.10 -0.29 1.26
N THR A 37 -4.05 0.41 0.87
CA THR A 37 -3.70 0.65 -0.53
C THR A 37 -2.38 -0.02 -0.85
N THR A 38 -2.23 -0.52 -2.07
CA THR A 38 -1.00 -1.17 -2.48
C THR A 38 -0.33 -0.45 -3.63
N VAL A 39 0.97 -0.63 -3.75
CA VAL A 39 1.81 0.10 -4.69
C VAL A 39 2.95 -0.79 -5.17
N PHE A 40 3.54 -0.45 -6.31
CA PHE A 40 4.76 -1.04 -6.82
C PHE A 40 4.60 -2.41 -7.47
N ARG A 41 5.03 -2.51 -8.75
CA ARG A 41 4.94 -3.71 -9.59
C ARG A 41 3.51 -4.26 -9.67
N SER A 42 3.29 -5.49 -9.24
CA SER A 42 1.97 -6.14 -9.27
C SER A 42 1.08 -5.66 -8.11
N ALA A 43 0.74 -4.36 -8.04
CA ALA A 43 -0.04 -3.78 -6.96
C ALA A 43 -1.37 -4.53 -6.73
N TYR A 44 -1.97 -5.10 -7.79
CA TYR A 44 -3.18 -5.90 -7.65
C TYR A 44 -2.95 -7.22 -6.90
N LEU A 45 -1.88 -7.96 -7.19
CA LEU A 45 -1.55 -9.20 -6.45
C LEU A 45 -1.19 -8.90 -4.99
N ARG A 46 -0.51 -7.78 -4.75
CA ARG A 46 -0.24 -7.28 -3.40
C ARG A 46 -1.53 -6.95 -2.65
N ALA A 47 -2.52 -6.41 -3.35
CA ALA A 47 -3.82 -6.13 -2.75
C ALA A 47 -4.60 -7.43 -2.41
N GLU A 48 -4.50 -8.45 -3.23
CA GLU A 48 -5.04 -9.78 -2.90
C GLU A 48 -4.35 -10.36 -1.67
N LEU A 49 -3.02 -10.24 -1.55
CA LEU A 49 -2.26 -10.69 -0.39
C LEU A 49 -2.63 -9.89 0.88
N ALA A 50 -2.76 -8.56 0.78
CA ALA A 50 -3.19 -7.72 1.90
C ALA A 50 -4.61 -8.08 2.36
N SER A 51 -5.53 -8.30 1.43
CA SER A 51 -6.89 -8.74 1.73
C SER A 51 -6.91 -10.09 2.46
N TYR A 52 -6.08 -11.05 2.00
CA TYR A 52 -5.91 -12.33 2.67
C TYR A 52 -5.39 -12.18 4.10
N LEU A 53 -4.35 -11.37 4.29
CA LEU A 53 -3.80 -11.11 5.62
C LEU A 53 -4.86 -10.49 6.55
N LEU A 54 -5.63 -9.51 6.07
CA LEU A 54 -6.70 -8.88 6.85
C LEU A 54 -7.77 -9.88 7.26
N GLU A 55 -8.17 -10.81 6.40
CA GLU A 55 -9.08 -11.90 6.77
C GLU A 55 -8.50 -12.79 7.88
N LEU A 56 -7.23 -13.20 7.76
CA LEU A 56 -6.54 -13.97 8.81
C LEU A 56 -6.48 -13.20 10.14
N CYS A 57 -6.43 -11.87 10.09
CA CYS A 57 -6.50 -11.00 11.27
C CYS A 57 -7.92 -10.80 11.82
N GLY A 58 -8.95 -11.36 11.16
CA GLY A 58 -10.36 -11.18 11.51
C GLY A 58 -10.92 -9.80 11.12
N ARG A 59 -10.27 -9.12 10.15
CA ARG A 59 -10.64 -7.78 9.66
C ARG A 59 -10.82 -7.77 8.13
N GLY A 60 -11.44 -8.79 7.58
CA GLY A 60 -11.85 -8.82 6.17
C GLY A 60 -12.89 -7.74 5.79
N ASP A 61 -13.37 -6.96 6.76
CA ASP A 61 -14.21 -5.79 6.58
C ASP A 61 -13.43 -4.57 6.05
N ILE A 62 -12.10 -4.52 6.25
CA ILE A 62 -11.26 -3.40 5.79
C ILE A 62 -11.08 -3.49 4.27
N PRO A 63 -11.48 -2.45 3.51
CA PRO A 63 -11.36 -2.47 2.06
C PRO A 63 -9.89 -2.37 1.62
N VAL A 64 -9.57 -3.02 0.49
CA VAL A 64 -8.24 -2.98 -0.11
C VAL A 64 -8.32 -2.48 -1.55
N PHE A 65 -7.41 -1.57 -1.91
CA PHE A 65 -7.37 -0.92 -3.21
C PHE A 65 -5.98 -1.08 -3.84
N ALA A 66 -5.93 -1.66 -5.04
CA ALA A 66 -4.71 -1.69 -5.82
C ALA A 66 -4.41 -0.30 -6.39
N GLY A 67 -3.17 0.12 -6.33
CA GLY A 67 -2.69 1.41 -6.82
C GLY A 67 -1.73 1.30 -7.99
N GLU A 68 -0.69 2.10 -7.96
CA GLU A 68 0.25 2.28 -9.06
C GLU A 68 1.29 1.16 -9.11
N ASP A 69 1.42 0.53 -10.26
CA ASP A 69 2.44 -0.50 -10.52
C ASP A 69 3.81 0.11 -10.80
N LEU A 70 3.85 1.27 -11.44
CA LEU A 70 5.07 1.92 -11.91
C LEU A 70 5.35 3.24 -11.19
N PRO A 71 6.63 3.63 -11.07
CA PRO A 71 7.00 4.95 -10.57
C PRO A 71 6.33 6.09 -11.35
N VAL A 72 6.26 7.28 -10.73
CA VAL A 72 5.62 8.46 -11.34
C VAL A 72 6.15 8.80 -12.73
N ASP A 73 7.45 8.62 -12.94
CA ASP A 73 8.11 8.87 -14.22
C ASP A 73 8.11 7.66 -15.17
N GLY A 74 7.47 6.54 -14.78
CA GLY A 74 7.44 5.30 -15.54
C GLY A 74 8.82 4.63 -15.71
N CYS A 75 9.85 5.10 -15.01
CA CYS A 75 11.21 4.65 -15.19
C CYS A 75 11.51 3.37 -14.42
N VAL A 76 11.28 2.23 -15.06
CA VAL A 76 11.61 0.89 -14.53
C VAL A 76 13.10 0.73 -14.25
N ASP A 77 13.97 1.41 -15.04
CA ASP A 77 15.43 1.35 -14.88
C ASP A 77 15.92 1.86 -13.51
N ARG A 78 15.20 2.76 -12.86
CA ARG A 78 15.57 3.23 -11.52
C ARG A 78 15.37 2.16 -10.47
N ILE A 79 14.30 1.36 -10.60
CA ILE A 79 14.04 0.22 -9.74
C ILE A 79 15.15 -0.81 -9.91
N GLN A 80 15.52 -1.09 -11.17
CA GLN A 80 16.60 -2.01 -11.48
C GLN A 80 17.94 -1.52 -10.92
N LYS A 81 18.23 -0.22 -11.02
CA LYS A 81 19.46 0.38 -10.48
C LYS A 81 19.48 0.41 -8.95
N ALA A 82 18.37 0.70 -8.31
CA ALA A 82 18.25 0.67 -6.85
C ALA A 82 18.45 -0.74 -6.28
N GLN A 83 18.10 -1.78 -7.05
CA GLN A 83 18.25 -3.18 -6.66
C GLN A 83 19.59 -3.81 -7.05
N ASN A 84 20.50 -3.05 -7.69
CA ASN A 84 21.84 -3.53 -8.11
C ASN A 84 22.76 -3.94 -6.94
N TRP A 85 22.36 -3.69 -5.69
CA TRP A 85 23.06 -4.20 -4.52
C TRP A 85 22.71 -5.67 -4.22
N LEU A 86 21.63 -6.20 -4.83
CA LEU A 86 21.29 -7.60 -4.70
C LEU A 86 22.18 -8.46 -5.61
N PRO A 87 22.61 -9.63 -5.18
CA PRO A 87 23.31 -10.57 -6.08
C PRO A 87 22.50 -10.79 -7.34
N GLU A 88 23.19 -10.81 -8.50
CA GLU A 88 22.59 -10.93 -9.83
C GLU A 88 21.58 -12.07 -9.94
N GLN A 89 21.81 -13.17 -9.24
CA GLN A 89 20.90 -14.33 -9.18
C GLN A 89 19.59 -14.02 -8.47
N LYS A 90 19.63 -13.24 -7.39
CA LYS A 90 18.42 -12.75 -6.71
C LYS A 90 17.66 -11.73 -7.56
N PHE A 91 18.40 -10.90 -8.27
CA PHE A 91 17.83 -9.91 -9.16
C PHE A 91 17.12 -10.56 -10.37
N LEU A 92 17.71 -11.61 -10.94
CA LEU A 92 17.07 -12.38 -12.03
C LEU A 92 15.80 -13.09 -11.54
N ALA A 93 15.79 -13.52 -10.28
CA ALA A 93 14.59 -14.05 -9.65
C ALA A 93 13.49 -13.01 -9.48
N LEU A 94 13.84 -11.73 -9.31
CA LEU A 94 12.88 -10.61 -9.22
C LEU A 94 12.32 -10.15 -10.58
N LYS A 95 12.81 -10.68 -11.69
CA LYS A 95 12.29 -10.33 -13.04
C LYS A 95 10.87 -10.82 -13.31
N GLY A 96 10.42 -11.83 -12.60
CA GLY A 96 9.01 -12.20 -12.58
C GLY A 96 8.42 -11.73 -11.26
N ASP A 97 7.54 -10.76 -11.28
CA ASP A 97 6.74 -10.35 -10.11
C ASP A 97 6.11 -11.54 -9.40
N GLU A 98 6.00 -12.63 -10.13
CA GLU A 98 5.38 -13.88 -9.78
C GLU A 98 6.18 -14.72 -8.77
N GLN A 99 7.48 -14.44 -8.55
CA GLN A 99 8.31 -15.35 -7.74
C GLN A 99 8.26 -15.09 -6.24
N TRP A 100 7.77 -13.93 -5.84
CA TRP A 100 7.74 -13.52 -4.43
C TRP A 100 6.34 -13.46 -3.85
N LEU A 101 5.32 -13.34 -4.72
CA LEU A 101 3.94 -13.37 -4.31
C LEU A 101 3.41 -14.81 -4.37
N PRO A 102 2.64 -15.26 -3.40
CA PRO A 102 2.05 -16.59 -3.43
C PRO A 102 1.17 -16.76 -4.68
N HIS A 103 1.49 -17.74 -5.54
CA HIS A 103 0.67 -18.04 -6.72
C HIS A 103 -0.66 -18.70 -6.39
N ASP A 104 -0.71 -19.36 -5.24
CA ASP A 104 -1.85 -20.14 -4.79
C ASP A 104 -2.45 -19.53 -3.51
N LEU A 105 -2.74 -18.22 -3.55
CA LEU A 105 -3.58 -17.66 -2.49
C LEU A 105 -4.93 -18.39 -2.52
N PRO A 106 -5.41 -18.93 -1.38
CA PRO A 106 -6.74 -19.49 -1.33
C PRO A 106 -7.75 -18.47 -1.86
N GLN A 107 -8.74 -18.94 -2.64
CA GLN A 107 -9.83 -18.05 -3.03
C GLN A 107 -10.48 -17.50 -1.78
N MET A 108 -10.27 -16.21 -1.57
CA MET A 108 -10.71 -15.52 -0.37
C MET A 108 -12.07 -14.90 -0.63
N HIS A 109 -12.95 -15.01 0.35
CA HIS A 109 -14.27 -14.40 0.32
C HIS A 109 -14.26 -12.97 0.89
N GLY A 110 -13.07 -12.36 1.02
CA GLY A 110 -12.88 -11.00 1.53
C GLY A 110 -13.48 -9.90 0.64
N ALA A 111 -13.38 -8.69 1.10
CA ALA A 111 -13.82 -7.52 0.33
C ALA A 111 -13.15 -7.53 -1.04
N ALA A 112 -13.94 -7.38 -2.11
CA ALA A 112 -13.42 -7.38 -3.46
C ALA A 112 -12.35 -6.30 -3.63
N VAL A 113 -11.16 -6.71 -4.04
CA VAL A 113 -10.06 -5.79 -4.34
C VAL A 113 -10.46 -4.90 -5.53
N ALA A 114 -10.44 -3.59 -5.33
CA ALA A 114 -10.74 -2.62 -6.39
C ALA A 114 -9.46 -2.24 -7.15
N ARG A 115 -9.39 -2.60 -8.43
CA ARG A 115 -8.25 -2.28 -9.30
C ARG A 115 -8.12 -0.78 -9.53
N GLY A 116 -6.89 -0.25 -9.42
CA GLY A 116 -6.53 1.11 -9.84
C GLY A 116 -7.24 2.24 -9.08
N ARG A 117 -7.79 1.97 -7.89
CA ARG A 117 -8.59 2.94 -7.15
C ARG A 117 -7.94 3.49 -5.88
N ALA A 118 -6.67 3.16 -5.63
CA ALA A 118 -5.98 3.62 -4.43
C ALA A 118 -5.89 5.15 -4.37
N VAL A 119 -5.52 5.80 -5.47
CA VAL A 119 -5.39 7.26 -5.54
C VAL A 119 -6.73 7.94 -5.27
N ASP A 120 -7.82 7.49 -5.92
CA ASP A 120 -9.16 8.04 -5.70
C ASP A 120 -9.61 7.86 -4.24
N PHE A 121 -9.35 6.68 -3.67
CA PHE A 121 -9.69 6.38 -2.29
C PHE A 121 -8.93 7.27 -1.30
N ILE A 122 -7.61 7.42 -1.46
CA ILE A 122 -6.79 8.29 -0.61
C ILE A 122 -7.29 9.73 -0.69
N ILE A 123 -7.53 10.27 -1.89
CA ILE A 123 -8.03 11.64 -2.08
C ILE A 123 -9.39 11.82 -1.41
N SER A 124 -10.32 10.88 -1.61
CA SER A 124 -11.65 10.95 -1.00
C SER A 124 -11.57 10.96 0.54
N CYS A 125 -10.68 10.14 1.11
CA CYS A 125 -10.45 10.15 2.55
C CYS A 125 -9.80 11.48 3.02
N ALA A 126 -8.85 12.03 2.27
CA ALA A 126 -8.22 13.31 2.59
C ALA A 126 -9.24 14.46 2.60
N GLU A 127 -10.14 14.49 1.60
CA GLU A 127 -11.23 15.48 1.54
C GLU A 127 -12.23 15.32 2.68
N GLN A 128 -12.54 14.08 3.06
CA GLN A 128 -13.56 13.79 4.07
C GLN A 128 -13.06 14.02 5.50
N TYR A 129 -11.84 13.62 5.82
CA TYR A 129 -11.34 13.56 7.19
C TYR A 129 -10.29 14.64 7.52
N GLY A 130 -9.66 15.24 6.52
CA GLY A 130 -8.71 16.35 6.72
C GLY A 130 -7.65 16.02 7.77
N ASP A 131 -7.56 16.86 8.80
CA ASP A 131 -6.56 16.75 9.88
C ASP A 131 -6.72 15.52 10.79
N GLU A 132 -7.82 14.77 10.66
CA GLU A 132 -8.02 13.50 11.36
C GLU A 132 -7.42 12.31 10.61
N LEU A 133 -7.06 12.47 9.31
CA LEU A 133 -6.46 11.42 8.51
C LEU A 133 -4.96 11.30 8.76
N GLY A 134 -4.50 10.09 9.05
CA GLY A 134 -3.11 9.67 8.99
C GLY A 134 -2.88 8.67 7.86
N ILE A 135 -1.71 8.73 7.24
CA ILE A 135 -1.28 7.74 6.26
C ILE A 135 0.01 7.10 6.76
N LEU A 136 -0.02 5.78 6.92
CA LEU A 136 1.17 4.97 7.16
C LEU A 136 1.64 4.44 5.80
N SER A 137 2.70 5.04 5.26
CA SER A 137 3.29 4.68 3.96
C SER A 137 4.55 3.83 4.22
N ILE A 138 4.45 2.54 4.00
CA ILE A 138 5.53 1.57 4.20
C ILE A 138 6.04 0.99 2.88
N GLY A 139 5.40 1.33 1.76
CA GLY A 139 5.86 1.11 0.40
C GLY A 139 6.36 2.39 -0.29
N PRO A 140 6.78 2.30 -1.56
CA PRO A 140 7.16 3.46 -2.36
C PRO A 140 6.03 4.50 -2.45
N MET A 141 6.35 5.78 -2.29
CA MET A 141 5.37 6.88 -2.20
C MET A 141 4.68 7.23 -3.53
N THR A 142 4.60 6.34 -4.50
CA THR A 142 4.03 6.60 -5.82
C THR A 142 2.56 6.99 -5.76
N ASN A 143 1.76 6.27 -4.97
CA ASN A 143 0.34 6.61 -4.76
C ASN A 143 0.19 8.02 -4.16
N LEU A 144 0.97 8.33 -3.11
CA LEU A 144 0.93 9.64 -2.47
C LEU A 144 1.37 10.77 -3.40
N ALA A 145 2.40 10.53 -4.22
CA ALA A 145 2.85 11.51 -5.21
C ALA A 145 1.75 11.79 -6.26
N ARG A 146 1.02 10.76 -6.69
CA ARG A 146 -0.15 10.91 -7.58
C ARG A 146 -1.27 11.69 -6.89
N CYS A 147 -1.57 11.38 -5.64
CA CYS A 147 -2.57 12.11 -4.86
C CYS A 147 -2.21 13.59 -4.73
N LEU A 148 -0.94 13.88 -4.37
CA LEU A 148 -0.47 15.25 -4.23
C LEU A 148 -0.54 16.02 -5.55
N ALA A 149 -0.22 15.39 -6.67
CA ALA A 149 -0.33 16.01 -7.99
C ALA A 149 -1.78 16.28 -8.40
N ALA A 150 -2.71 15.38 -8.06
CA ALA A 150 -4.11 15.48 -8.47
C ALA A 150 -4.93 16.39 -7.53
N ALA A 151 -4.67 16.35 -6.22
CA ALA A 151 -5.45 17.05 -5.20
C ALA A 151 -4.55 17.68 -4.11
N PRO A 152 -3.67 18.64 -4.44
CA PRO A 152 -2.69 19.18 -3.50
C PRO A 152 -3.33 19.79 -2.24
N ALA A 153 -4.46 20.45 -2.37
CA ALA A 153 -5.13 21.08 -1.22
C ALA A 153 -5.63 20.04 -0.21
N ALA A 154 -6.22 18.95 -0.68
CA ALA A 154 -6.68 17.85 0.18
C ALA A 154 -5.49 17.18 0.87
N MET A 155 -4.43 16.88 0.13
CA MET A 155 -3.24 16.20 0.67
C MET A 155 -2.44 17.05 1.66
N LEU A 156 -2.43 18.37 1.50
CA LEU A 156 -1.81 19.30 2.47
C LEU A 156 -2.67 19.50 3.73
N GLY A 157 -3.94 19.14 3.67
CA GLY A 157 -4.89 19.22 4.78
C GLY A 157 -4.89 18.04 5.74
N ILE A 158 -4.22 16.93 5.40
CA ILE A 158 -4.20 15.73 6.25
C ILE A 158 -3.37 15.93 7.52
N GLY A 159 -3.67 15.15 8.56
CA GLY A 159 -3.05 15.29 9.88
C GLY A 159 -1.57 14.90 9.92
N GLU A 160 -1.24 13.72 9.41
CA GLU A 160 0.13 13.22 9.42
C GLU A 160 0.39 12.16 8.35
N ILE A 161 1.65 12.09 7.91
CA ILE A 161 2.18 10.96 7.12
C ILE A 161 3.34 10.38 7.91
N VAL A 162 3.24 9.09 8.20
CA VAL A 162 4.33 8.30 8.77
C VAL A 162 4.85 7.40 7.66
N PHE A 163 6.14 7.44 7.37
CA PHE A 163 6.69 6.66 6.28
C PHE A 163 8.00 5.96 6.68
N LEU A 164 8.25 4.84 6.05
CA LEU A 164 9.52 4.13 6.09
C LEU A 164 10.39 4.61 4.92
N GLY A 165 11.59 5.11 5.21
CA GLY A 165 12.53 5.61 4.20
C GLY A 165 13.91 5.89 4.77
#